data_6b70fe4f69e4b7be2eaf2ab8e6ded960
#
_entry.id   6b70fe4f69e4b7be2eaf2ab8e6ded960
#
_cell.length_a   1.000
_cell.length_b   1.000
_cell.length_c   1.000
_cell.angle_alpha   90.00
_cell.angle_beta   90.00
_cell.angle_gamma   90.00
#
_symmetry.space_group_name_H-M   'P 1'
#
loop_
_entity.id
_entity.type
_entity.pdbx_description
1 polymer ?
#
loop_
_entity_poly.entity_id
_entity_poly.type
_entity_poly.pdbx_seq_one_letter_code
_entity_poly.pdbx_strand_id
1 'polypeptide(L)'
;MEVAALFFMIVAMLLIGTPIAVALGLSSITFLLVLSDTSLASIAQTFFQAMAGHYTLLAIPFFILASSFMSTGGVAKRIIRFSIAIVGHFPGGLAIAGVFACMLFAALSGSSPATVVAIGTIVIAGMRQVGYSKDFAAGVIANAGTLGILIPPSIVMVVYASATDVSVGRMFLAGVIPGLLAGTMLMVTIYVIAKIRNLPKGEWLGWQEVFASGLDAIWGLFLIVIILGGIYGGIFTPTEAAAVAAVYAFLVATFIYRDMGPLATPEGQPNIPIWRKPQALLTAFVHRDTRDALFQAGKLTITLMFIIANALILKHVLTDEQIPQQIASSMLSAGFGPIMFLVVVNVILLIGGQFMEPSGLIVIVAPLVFPIAMELGIDPIHLGIIMVVNMEIGMITPPVGLNLFVTSGVAGMPMMRVVKAALPFLAVLFVFLILVTYVPVLSTWLPNTFMGPELITK
;
A
#
# COMPACT_ATOMS: atom_id res chain seq x y z
N MET A 1 -26.98 -18.68 -14.74
CA MET A 1 -26.33 -19.88 -14.14
C MET A 1 -24.84 -19.94 -14.45
N GLU A 2 -24.42 -19.57 -15.61
CA GLU A 2 -23.02 -19.60 -16.09
C GLU A 2 -22.07 -18.73 -15.25
N VAL A 3 -22.48 -17.52 -14.94
CA VAL A 3 -21.74 -16.60 -14.08
C VAL A 3 -21.51 -17.18 -12.66
N ALA A 4 -22.53 -17.82 -12.10
CA ALA A 4 -22.41 -18.47 -10.81
C ALA A 4 -21.39 -19.63 -10.84
N ALA A 5 -21.29 -20.32 -11.99
CA ALA A 5 -20.27 -21.36 -12.20
C ALA A 5 -18.86 -20.77 -12.23
N LEU A 6 -18.65 -19.61 -12.89
CA LEU A 6 -17.37 -18.90 -12.91
C LEU A 6 -16.89 -18.55 -11.49
N PHE A 7 -17.75 -17.88 -10.71
CA PHE A 7 -17.41 -17.50 -9.34
C PHE A 7 -17.22 -18.73 -8.45
N PHE A 8 -18.05 -19.76 -8.62
CA PHE A 8 -17.87 -21.01 -7.89
C PHE A 8 -16.52 -21.68 -8.18
N MET A 9 -16.10 -21.72 -9.46
CA MET A 9 -14.78 -22.24 -9.84
C MET A 9 -13.65 -21.43 -9.19
N ILE A 10 -13.71 -20.10 -9.25
CA ILE A 10 -12.69 -19.24 -8.62
C ILE A 10 -12.58 -19.53 -7.13
N VAL A 11 -13.72 -19.50 -6.42
CA VAL A 11 -13.77 -19.73 -4.96
C VAL A 11 -13.32 -21.15 -4.61
N ALA A 12 -13.76 -22.16 -5.34
CA ALA A 12 -13.37 -23.55 -5.12
C ALA A 12 -11.86 -23.74 -5.26
N MET A 13 -11.26 -23.16 -6.30
CA MET A 13 -9.81 -23.22 -6.51
C MET A 13 -9.04 -22.47 -5.41
N LEU A 14 -9.52 -21.32 -4.97
CA LEU A 14 -8.91 -20.60 -3.84
C LEU A 14 -9.00 -21.41 -2.54
N LEU A 15 -10.11 -22.08 -2.27
CA LEU A 15 -10.29 -22.91 -1.08
C LEU A 15 -9.40 -24.16 -1.09
N ILE A 16 -9.07 -24.70 -2.26
CA ILE A 16 -8.11 -25.81 -2.42
C ILE A 16 -6.66 -25.32 -2.22
N GLY A 17 -6.44 -24.00 -2.17
CA GLY A 17 -5.12 -23.41 -1.94
C GLY A 17 -4.33 -23.12 -3.22
N THR A 18 -4.98 -23.04 -4.39
CA THR A 18 -4.30 -22.65 -5.63
C THR A 18 -3.90 -21.16 -5.57
N PRO A 19 -2.75 -20.79 -6.18
CA PRO A 19 -2.37 -19.39 -6.27
C PRO A 19 -3.45 -18.54 -6.97
N ILE A 20 -3.69 -17.33 -6.48
CA ILE A 20 -4.74 -16.41 -6.96
C ILE A 20 -4.70 -16.25 -8.49
N ALA A 21 -3.52 -16.00 -9.04
CA ALA A 21 -3.34 -15.84 -10.48
C ALA A 21 -3.82 -17.07 -11.28
N VAL A 22 -3.53 -18.27 -10.78
CA VAL A 22 -3.95 -19.52 -11.41
C VAL A 22 -5.47 -19.71 -11.28
N ALA A 23 -6.03 -19.44 -10.11
CA ALA A 23 -7.48 -19.52 -9.90
C ALA A 23 -8.25 -18.60 -10.84
N LEU A 24 -7.82 -17.35 -10.97
CA LEU A 24 -8.42 -16.38 -11.89
C LEU A 24 -8.28 -16.77 -13.36
N GLY A 25 -7.04 -17.06 -13.78
CA GLY A 25 -6.74 -17.35 -15.19
C GLY A 25 -7.40 -18.64 -15.65
N LEU A 26 -7.25 -19.72 -14.89
CA LEU A 26 -7.80 -21.01 -15.27
C LEU A 26 -9.33 -21.02 -15.27
N SER A 27 -9.97 -20.39 -14.28
CA SER A 27 -11.43 -20.27 -14.26
C SER A 27 -11.96 -19.42 -15.41
N SER A 28 -11.33 -18.29 -15.72
CA SER A 28 -11.73 -17.42 -16.83
C SER A 28 -11.51 -18.08 -18.19
N ILE A 29 -10.35 -18.74 -18.38
CA ILE A 29 -10.06 -19.46 -19.63
C ILE A 29 -11.01 -20.65 -19.81
N THR A 30 -11.29 -21.41 -18.74
CA THR A 30 -12.24 -22.53 -18.79
C THR A 30 -13.64 -22.03 -19.15
N PHE A 31 -14.08 -20.92 -18.55
CA PHE A 31 -15.36 -20.28 -18.86
C PHE A 31 -15.45 -19.91 -20.34
N LEU A 32 -14.44 -19.21 -20.87
CA LEU A 32 -14.39 -18.79 -22.27
C LEU A 32 -14.39 -19.97 -23.24
N LEU A 33 -13.72 -21.07 -22.91
CA LEU A 33 -13.63 -22.24 -23.79
C LEU A 33 -14.86 -23.14 -23.75
N VAL A 34 -15.58 -23.19 -22.63
CA VAL A 34 -16.68 -24.16 -22.41
C VAL A 34 -18.04 -23.49 -22.57
N LEU A 35 -18.17 -22.22 -22.17
CA LEU A 35 -19.44 -21.49 -22.08
C LEU A 35 -19.54 -20.32 -23.05
N SER A 36 -18.47 -20.00 -23.80
CA SER A 36 -18.50 -19.00 -24.87
C SER A 36 -17.92 -19.56 -26.18
N ASP A 37 -18.24 -18.93 -27.31
CA ASP A 37 -17.70 -19.28 -28.62
C ASP A 37 -16.29 -18.71 -28.88
N THR A 38 -15.55 -18.38 -27.83
CA THR A 38 -14.27 -17.68 -27.93
C THR A 38 -13.12 -18.66 -28.26
N SER A 39 -12.32 -18.34 -29.27
CA SER A 39 -11.17 -19.16 -29.66
C SER A 39 -9.97 -18.94 -28.72
N LEU A 40 -9.11 -19.97 -28.57
CA LEU A 40 -7.84 -19.85 -27.85
C LEU A 40 -6.94 -18.72 -28.37
N ALA A 41 -6.97 -18.48 -29.69
CA ALA A 41 -6.22 -17.37 -30.28
C ALA A 41 -6.74 -15.99 -29.82
N SER A 42 -8.07 -15.84 -29.72
CA SER A 42 -8.69 -14.63 -29.18
C SER A 42 -8.33 -14.41 -27.71
N ILE A 43 -8.34 -15.47 -26.89
CA ILE A 43 -7.94 -15.41 -25.47
C ILE A 43 -6.49 -14.96 -25.34
N ALA A 44 -5.57 -15.55 -26.14
CA ALA A 44 -4.16 -15.19 -26.14
C ALA A 44 -3.95 -13.72 -26.57
N GLN A 45 -4.70 -13.27 -27.57
CA GLN A 45 -4.67 -11.88 -28.04
C GLN A 45 -5.19 -10.91 -26.98
N THR A 46 -6.30 -11.23 -26.32
CA THR A 46 -6.86 -10.44 -25.20
C THR A 46 -5.87 -10.32 -24.06
N PHE A 47 -5.23 -11.43 -23.67
CA PHE A 47 -4.20 -11.43 -22.64
C PHE A 47 -3.02 -10.52 -23.00
N PHE A 48 -2.53 -10.63 -24.24
CA PHE A 48 -1.43 -9.78 -24.72
C PHE A 48 -1.84 -8.30 -24.76
N GLN A 49 -3.00 -7.98 -25.32
CA GLN A 49 -3.50 -6.60 -25.40
C GLN A 49 -3.76 -5.99 -24.02
N ALA A 50 -4.31 -6.77 -23.10
CA ALA A 50 -4.53 -6.34 -21.73
C ALA A 50 -3.23 -5.92 -21.03
N MET A 51 -2.14 -6.63 -21.25
CA MET A 51 -0.82 -6.26 -20.72
C MET A 51 -0.15 -5.13 -21.49
N ALA A 52 -0.19 -5.16 -22.81
CA ALA A 52 0.48 -4.17 -23.68
C ALA A 52 -0.24 -2.81 -23.65
N GLY A 53 -1.55 -2.79 -23.48
CA GLY A 53 -2.36 -1.56 -23.48
C GLY A 53 -2.25 -0.74 -22.17
N HIS A 54 -1.88 -1.37 -21.07
CA HIS A 54 -1.85 -0.70 -19.76
C HIS A 54 -0.44 -0.22 -19.39
N TYR A 55 0.03 0.86 -20.04
CA TYR A 55 1.36 1.45 -19.80
C TYR A 55 1.61 1.81 -18.33
N THR A 56 0.58 2.16 -17.58
CA THR A 56 0.66 2.48 -16.15
C THR A 56 1.12 1.30 -15.28
N LEU A 57 0.93 0.05 -15.75
CA LEU A 57 1.41 -1.13 -15.05
C LEU A 57 2.94 -1.17 -14.92
N LEU A 58 3.67 -0.52 -15.84
CA LEU A 58 5.12 -0.42 -15.77
C LEU A 58 5.60 0.40 -14.57
N ALA A 59 4.76 1.21 -13.96
CA ALA A 59 5.10 1.92 -12.72
C ALA A 59 5.32 0.96 -11.54
N ILE A 60 4.59 -0.17 -11.50
CA ILE A 60 4.63 -1.14 -10.39
C ILE A 60 6.04 -1.71 -10.16
N PRO A 61 6.73 -2.30 -11.17
CA PRO A 61 8.08 -2.83 -10.98
C PRO A 61 9.07 -1.76 -10.51
N PHE A 62 8.97 -0.54 -10.99
CA PHE A 62 9.86 0.54 -10.58
C PHE A 62 9.59 1.02 -9.16
N PHE A 63 8.32 1.15 -8.73
CA PHE A 63 7.99 1.45 -7.34
C PHE A 63 8.42 0.35 -6.38
N ILE A 64 8.24 -0.93 -6.75
CA ILE A 64 8.74 -2.06 -5.96
C ILE A 64 10.25 -2.01 -5.82
N LEU A 65 10.96 -1.70 -6.90
CA LEU A 65 12.41 -1.59 -6.89
C LEU A 65 12.88 -0.41 -6.03
N ALA A 66 12.27 0.77 -6.18
CA ALA A 66 12.54 1.93 -5.32
C ALA A 66 12.34 1.60 -3.84
N SER A 67 11.21 0.96 -3.52
CA SER A 67 10.88 0.50 -2.17
C SER A 67 11.94 -0.49 -1.63
N SER A 68 12.39 -1.44 -2.44
CA SER A 68 13.41 -2.42 -2.04
C SER A 68 14.72 -1.75 -1.66
N PHE A 69 15.16 -0.73 -2.38
CA PHE A 69 16.35 0.05 -2.03
C PHE A 69 16.14 0.93 -0.80
N MET A 70 14.96 1.55 -0.66
CA MET A 70 14.64 2.41 0.50
C MET A 70 14.33 1.63 1.78
N SER A 71 14.02 0.35 1.68
CA SER A 71 13.77 -0.52 2.84
C SER A 71 15.04 -0.89 3.60
N THR A 72 16.21 -0.41 3.19
CA THR A 72 17.45 -0.56 3.95
C THR A 72 17.31 0.13 5.31
N GLY A 73 17.84 -0.49 6.35
CA GLY A 73 17.63 -0.05 7.74
C GLY A 73 18.05 1.38 8.05
N GLY A 74 18.98 1.94 7.26
CA GLY A 74 19.48 3.29 7.44
C GLY A 74 18.47 4.39 7.16
N VAL A 75 17.62 4.22 6.15
CA VAL A 75 16.54 5.17 5.84
C VAL A 75 15.52 5.20 6.97
N ALA A 76 15.06 4.02 7.41
CA ALA A 76 14.10 3.89 8.51
C ALA A 76 14.61 4.53 9.80
N LYS A 77 15.87 4.29 10.17
CA LYS A 77 16.49 4.90 11.36
C LYS A 77 16.48 6.43 11.33
N ARG A 78 16.83 7.02 10.18
CA ARG A 78 16.84 8.48 10.00
C ARG A 78 15.45 9.09 10.13
N ILE A 79 14.45 8.44 9.52
CA ILE A 79 13.06 8.85 9.63
C ILE A 79 12.54 8.74 11.06
N ILE A 80 12.87 7.67 11.78
CA ILE A 80 12.48 7.48 13.18
C ILE A 80 13.13 8.55 14.05
N ARG A 81 14.44 8.83 13.88
CA ARG A 81 15.15 9.90 14.61
C ARG A 81 14.48 11.26 14.39
N PHE A 82 14.16 11.59 13.15
CA PHE A 82 13.45 12.82 12.81
C PHE A 82 12.05 12.86 13.45
N SER A 83 11.30 11.77 13.39
CA SER A 83 9.99 11.66 14.02
C SER A 83 10.04 11.85 15.54
N ILE A 84 11.02 11.25 16.20
CA ILE A 84 11.23 11.41 17.64
C ILE A 84 11.57 12.87 17.97
N ALA A 85 12.41 13.52 17.18
CA ALA A 85 12.76 14.94 17.37
C ALA A 85 11.54 15.85 17.33
N ILE A 86 10.55 15.58 16.44
CA ILE A 86 9.35 16.41 16.30
C ILE A 86 8.31 16.10 17.37
N VAL A 87 7.94 14.82 17.56
CA VAL A 87 6.76 14.45 18.36
C VAL A 87 7.10 13.60 19.60
N GLY A 88 8.36 13.28 19.84
CA GLY A 88 8.77 12.41 20.94
C GLY A 88 8.51 12.97 22.34
N HIS A 89 8.38 14.29 22.47
CA HIS A 89 8.16 14.97 23.74
C HIS A 89 6.73 14.90 24.30
N PHE A 90 5.77 14.42 23.50
CA PHE A 90 4.39 14.23 23.95
C PHE A 90 4.25 13.01 24.88
N PRO A 91 3.20 12.93 25.73
CA PRO A 91 2.82 11.69 26.41
C PRO A 91 2.58 10.58 25.36
N GLY A 92 3.27 9.43 25.54
CA GLY A 92 3.25 8.39 24.51
C GLY A 92 4.14 8.71 23.29
N GLY A 93 5.04 9.69 23.41
CA GLY A 93 5.77 10.30 22.31
C GLY A 93 6.52 9.33 21.39
N LEU A 94 7.12 8.27 21.95
CA LEU A 94 7.82 7.28 21.13
C LEU A 94 6.84 6.44 20.29
N ALA A 95 5.64 6.17 20.80
CA ALA A 95 4.59 5.49 20.01
C ALA A 95 4.01 6.40 18.94
N ILE A 96 3.78 7.69 19.27
CA ILE A 96 3.35 8.73 18.31
C ILE A 96 4.41 8.91 17.22
N ALA A 97 5.70 8.97 17.60
CA ALA A 97 6.81 9.03 16.65
C ALA A 97 6.88 7.79 15.75
N GLY A 98 6.53 6.62 16.28
CA GLY A 98 6.39 5.40 15.49
C GLY A 98 5.31 5.49 14.41
N VAL A 99 4.12 6.05 14.73
CA VAL A 99 3.06 6.29 13.74
C VAL A 99 3.51 7.32 12.70
N PHE A 100 4.08 8.45 13.15
CA PHE A 100 4.59 9.49 12.26
C PHE A 100 5.70 8.98 11.34
N ALA A 101 6.59 8.12 11.87
CA ALA A 101 7.62 7.46 11.07
C ALA A 101 7.00 6.48 10.05
N CYS A 102 5.94 5.73 10.44
CA CYS A 102 5.20 4.90 9.49
C CYS A 102 4.57 5.73 8.37
N MET A 103 3.99 6.89 8.66
CA MET A 103 3.44 7.79 7.65
C MET A 103 4.50 8.26 6.65
N LEU A 104 5.64 8.72 7.14
CA LEU A 104 6.74 9.17 6.27
C LEU A 104 7.34 8.02 5.47
N PHE A 105 7.52 6.86 6.09
CA PHE A 105 8.07 5.69 5.42
C PHE A 105 7.08 5.05 4.44
N ALA A 106 5.78 5.16 4.69
CA ALA A 106 4.72 4.74 3.79
C ALA A 106 4.89 5.38 2.40
N ALA A 107 5.14 6.69 2.38
CA ALA A 107 5.39 7.44 1.15
C ALA A 107 6.69 7.06 0.41
N LEU A 108 7.53 6.21 1.01
CA LEU A 108 8.74 5.67 0.36
C LEU A 108 8.56 4.23 -0.08
N SER A 109 7.81 3.44 0.72
CA SER A 109 7.69 2.00 0.53
C SER A 109 6.50 1.60 -0.33
N GLY A 110 5.39 2.34 -0.26
CA GLY A 110 4.13 1.98 -0.92
C GLY A 110 3.56 0.61 -0.51
N SER A 111 4.09 0.03 0.58
CA SER A 111 3.78 -1.33 1.03
C SER A 111 3.63 -1.38 2.55
N SER A 112 2.52 -1.94 2.99
CA SER A 112 2.17 -2.07 4.40
C SER A 112 3.09 -3.05 5.17
N PRO A 113 3.33 -4.28 4.70
CA PRO A 113 4.26 -5.20 5.35
C PRO A 113 5.70 -4.67 5.42
N ALA A 114 6.17 -3.98 4.37
CA ALA A 114 7.50 -3.38 4.36
C ALA A 114 7.63 -2.29 5.44
N THR A 115 6.60 -1.47 5.60
CA THR A 115 6.54 -0.44 6.65
C THR A 115 6.57 -1.06 8.05
N VAL A 116 5.79 -2.12 8.30
CA VAL A 116 5.81 -2.85 9.58
C VAL A 116 7.20 -3.41 9.88
N VAL A 117 7.87 -4.02 8.91
CA VAL A 117 9.21 -4.59 9.12
C VAL A 117 10.23 -3.49 9.38
N ALA A 118 10.30 -2.47 8.52
CA ALA A 118 11.34 -1.45 8.59
C ALA A 118 11.23 -0.58 9.85
N ILE A 119 10.03 -0.09 10.14
CA ILE A 119 9.82 0.80 11.31
C ILE A 119 9.61 -0.02 12.59
N GLY A 120 8.84 -1.12 12.49
CA GLY A 120 8.46 -1.92 13.67
C GLY A 120 9.65 -2.57 14.37
N THR A 121 10.66 -3.06 13.64
CA THR A 121 11.86 -3.66 14.25
C THR A 121 12.57 -2.70 15.19
N ILE A 122 12.68 -1.44 14.81
CA ILE A 122 13.38 -0.39 15.58
C ILE A 122 12.46 0.16 16.67
N VAL A 123 11.24 0.55 16.32
CA VAL A 123 10.32 1.24 17.25
C VAL A 123 9.83 0.32 18.35
N ILE A 124 9.49 -0.95 18.07
CA ILE A 124 9.06 -1.89 19.09
C ILE A 124 10.20 -2.13 20.10
N ALA A 125 11.43 -2.29 19.62
CA ALA A 125 12.60 -2.45 20.48
C ALA A 125 12.83 -1.21 21.36
N GLY A 126 12.81 -0.01 20.77
CA GLY A 126 12.97 1.26 21.48
C GLY A 126 11.86 1.51 22.51
N MET A 127 10.61 1.26 22.16
CA MET A 127 9.48 1.40 23.10
C MET A 127 9.64 0.49 24.32
N ARG A 128 10.11 -0.74 24.12
CA ARG A 128 10.37 -1.66 25.24
C ARG A 128 11.48 -1.18 26.17
N GLN A 129 12.54 -0.59 25.62
CA GLN A 129 13.67 -0.05 26.42
C GLN A 129 13.23 1.09 27.35
N VAL A 130 12.26 1.89 26.93
CA VAL A 130 11.75 3.01 27.75
C VAL A 130 10.51 2.65 28.57
N GLY A 131 10.16 1.36 28.68
CA GLY A 131 9.15 0.87 29.63
C GLY A 131 7.74 0.67 29.06
N TYR A 132 7.53 0.75 27.74
CA TYR A 132 6.25 0.37 27.15
C TYR A 132 6.07 -1.15 27.12
N SER A 133 4.84 -1.62 27.29
CA SER A 133 4.54 -3.03 27.14
C SER A 133 4.75 -3.48 25.68
N LYS A 134 5.21 -4.71 25.51
CA LYS A 134 5.40 -5.32 24.19
C LYS A 134 4.10 -5.37 23.39
N ASP A 135 2.99 -5.64 24.06
CA ASP A 135 1.66 -5.71 23.47
C ASP A 135 1.24 -4.35 22.90
N PHE A 136 1.39 -3.28 23.68
CA PHE A 136 1.05 -1.93 23.22
C PHE A 136 1.89 -1.53 22.00
N ALA A 137 3.20 -1.76 22.05
CA ALA A 137 4.10 -1.45 20.93
C ALA A 137 3.71 -2.23 19.65
N ALA A 138 3.42 -3.54 19.79
CA ALA A 138 2.99 -4.35 18.66
C ALA A 138 1.63 -3.91 18.11
N GLY A 139 0.66 -3.59 18.98
CA GLY A 139 -0.65 -3.08 18.57
C GLY A 139 -0.58 -1.77 17.80
N VAL A 140 0.25 -0.82 18.24
CA VAL A 140 0.48 0.44 17.54
C VAL A 140 1.08 0.19 16.16
N ILE A 141 2.15 -0.59 16.08
CA ILE A 141 2.87 -0.81 14.81
C ILE A 141 2.04 -1.63 13.81
N ALA A 142 1.27 -2.62 14.27
CA ALA A 142 0.39 -3.38 13.39
C ALA A 142 -0.60 -2.47 12.63
N ASN A 143 -1.18 -1.49 13.33
CA ASN A 143 -2.12 -0.53 12.75
C ASN A 143 -1.40 0.58 11.98
N ALA A 144 -0.35 1.18 12.53
CA ALA A 144 0.38 2.26 11.86
C ALA A 144 1.03 1.81 10.55
N GLY A 145 1.47 0.56 10.47
CA GLY A 145 2.05 -0.01 9.26
C GLY A 145 1.09 -0.09 8.08
N THR A 146 -0.24 -0.17 8.33
CA THR A 146 -1.24 -0.23 7.26
C THR A 146 -1.28 1.05 6.42
N LEU A 147 -0.87 2.20 6.98
CA LEU A 147 -0.74 3.46 6.24
C LEU A 147 0.17 3.33 5.01
N GLY A 148 0.99 2.27 4.93
CA GLY A 148 1.88 1.98 3.81
C GLY A 148 1.19 1.75 2.46
N ILE A 149 -0.10 1.48 2.42
CA ILE A 149 -0.87 1.35 1.18
C ILE A 149 -1.80 2.53 0.91
N LEU A 150 -1.98 3.43 1.88
CA LEU A 150 -2.90 4.57 1.77
C LEU A 150 -2.16 5.87 1.44
N ILE A 151 -0.98 6.09 2.03
CA ILE A 151 -0.19 7.29 1.76
C ILE A 151 0.56 7.13 0.43
N PRO A 152 0.40 8.07 -0.54
CA PRO A 152 1.06 7.97 -1.83
C PRO A 152 2.60 8.20 -1.76
N PRO A 153 3.34 7.57 -2.69
CA PRO A 153 2.91 6.64 -3.73
C PRO A 153 2.57 5.25 -3.21
N SER A 154 1.48 4.67 -3.71
CA SER A 154 0.99 3.36 -3.27
C SER A 154 0.86 2.40 -4.46
N ILE A 155 1.44 1.21 -4.34
CA ILE A 155 1.33 0.14 -5.35
C ILE A 155 -0.13 -0.27 -5.52
N VAL A 156 -0.88 -0.35 -4.43
CA VAL A 156 -2.30 -0.74 -4.43
C VAL A 156 -3.16 0.26 -5.19
N MET A 157 -2.88 1.56 -5.08
CA MET A 157 -3.55 2.61 -5.85
C MET A 157 -3.23 2.53 -7.35
N VAL A 158 -1.98 2.20 -7.71
CA VAL A 158 -1.60 1.98 -9.12
C VAL A 158 -2.34 0.78 -9.69
N VAL A 159 -2.46 -0.30 -8.92
CA VAL A 159 -3.21 -1.50 -9.32
C VAL A 159 -4.68 -1.19 -9.54
N TYR A 160 -5.33 -0.48 -8.62
CA TYR A 160 -6.71 -0.04 -8.78
C TYR A 160 -6.87 0.81 -10.04
N ALA A 161 -6.03 1.82 -10.21
CA ALA A 161 -6.07 2.73 -11.36
C ALA A 161 -5.92 1.99 -12.69
N SER A 162 -5.04 0.98 -12.73
CA SER A 162 -4.85 0.14 -13.92
C SER A 162 -6.03 -0.79 -14.18
N ALA A 163 -6.68 -1.33 -13.13
CA ALA A 163 -7.83 -2.21 -13.28
C ALA A 163 -9.11 -1.49 -13.73
N THR A 164 -9.22 -0.19 -13.43
CA THR A 164 -10.41 0.63 -13.65
C THR A 164 -10.21 1.74 -14.69
N ASP A 165 -9.01 1.85 -15.26
CA ASP A 165 -8.62 2.88 -16.24
C ASP A 165 -8.76 4.33 -15.73
N VAL A 166 -8.59 4.55 -14.42
CA VAL A 166 -8.56 5.89 -13.81
C VAL A 166 -7.14 6.43 -13.68
N SER A 167 -7.02 7.75 -13.45
CA SER A 167 -5.71 8.40 -13.31
C SER A 167 -4.99 8.01 -12.02
N VAL A 168 -3.78 7.45 -12.14
CA VAL A 168 -2.88 7.19 -11.00
C VAL A 168 -2.55 8.46 -10.22
N GLY A 169 -2.32 9.59 -10.93
CA GLY A 169 -2.05 10.87 -10.28
C GLY A 169 -3.22 11.33 -9.42
N ARG A 170 -4.46 11.20 -9.92
CA ARG A 170 -5.66 11.52 -9.12
C ARG A 170 -5.79 10.61 -7.91
N MET A 171 -5.54 9.31 -8.06
CA MET A 171 -5.55 8.36 -6.94
C MET A 171 -4.53 8.72 -5.87
N PHE A 172 -3.33 9.17 -6.25
CA PHE A 172 -2.32 9.59 -5.30
C PHE A 172 -2.76 10.86 -4.53
N LEU A 173 -3.28 11.89 -5.21
CA LEU A 173 -3.84 13.07 -4.51
C LEU A 173 -4.97 12.68 -3.55
N ALA A 174 -5.85 11.78 -3.98
CA ALA A 174 -6.97 11.33 -3.19
C ALA A 174 -6.58 10.61 -1.89
N GLY A 175 -5.42 9.94 -1.88
CA GLY A 175 -4.90 9.24 -0.69
C GLY A 175 -4.25 10.15 0.35
N VAL A 176 -3.85 11.38 -0.01
CA VAL A 176 -3.11 12.28 0.90
C VAL A 176 -3.93 12.64 2.14
N ILE A 177 -5.13 13.20 1.95
CA ILE A 177 -5.98 13.63 3.07
C ILE A 177 -6.43 12.45 3.94
N PRO A 178 -6.97 11.34 3.37
CA PRO A 178 -7.29 10.16 4.16
C PRO A 178 -6.09 9.59 4.92
N GLY A 179 -4.91 9.52 4.28
CA GLY A 179 -3.69 9.02 4.93
C GLY A 179 -3.25 9.88 6.12
N LEU A 180 -3.27 11.21 5.96
CA LEU A 180 -2.97 12.15 7.05
C LEU A 180 -4.02 12.06 8.17
N LEU A 181 -5.29 11.91 7.81
CA LEU A 181 -6.38 11.77 8.78
C LEU A 181 -6.25 10.48 9.59
N ALA A 182 -6.02 9.33 8.93
CA ALA A 182 -5.84 8.04 9.59
C ALA A 182 -4.65 8.08 10.57
N GLY A 183 -3.50 8.58 10.12
CA GLY A 183 -2.33 8.74 10.97
C GLY A 183 -2.58 9.66 12.15
N THR A 184 -3.26 10.79 11.94
CA THR A 184 -3.62 11.73 13.01
C THR A 184 -4.58 11.09 14.01
N MET A 185 -5.60 10.36 13.55
CA MET A 185 -6.54 9.65 14.43
C MET A 185 -5.82 8.61 15.30
N LEU A 186 -4.86 7.86 14.73
CA LEU A 186 -4.02 6.93 15.49
C LEU A 186 -3.14 7.66 16.52
N MET A 187 -2.49 8.75 16.14
CA MET A 187 -1.65 9.55 17.05
C MET A 187 -2.46 10.15 18.21
N VAL A 188 -3.64 10.67 17.93
CA VAL A 188 -4.56 11.19 18.96
C VAL A 188 -5.01 10.07 19.90
N THR A 189 -5.34 8.90 19.37
CA THR A 189 -5.71 7.72 20.18
C THR A 189 -4.57 7.30 21.10
N ILE A 190 -3.34 7.26 20.60
CA ILE A 190 -2.15 6.96 21.41
C ILE A 190 -1.97 8.00 22.51
N TYR A 191 -2.11 9.29 22.17
CA TYR A 191 -2.00 10.37 23.16
C TYR A 191 -3.03 10.24 24.30
N VAL A 192 -4.29 9.94 23.94
CA VAL A 192 -5.36 9.73 24.94
C VAL A 192 -5.05 8.52 25.81
N ILE A 193 -4.67 7.38 25.23
CA ILE A 193 -4.30 6.17 25.97
C ILE A 193 -3.08 6.45 26.86
N ALA A 194 -2.10 7.18 26.35
CA ALA A 194 -0.89 7.53 27.10
C ALA A 194 -1.18 8.39 28.33
N LYS A 195 -2.10 9.35 28.21
CA LYS A 195 -2.56 10.15 29.36
C LYS A 195 -3.29 9.31 30.42
N ILE A 196 -4.19 8.41 29.97
CA ILE A 196 -4.97 7.56 30.88
C ILE A 196 -4.07 6.55 31.62
N ARG A 197 -3.07 5.99 30.91
CA ARG A 197 -2.18 4.96 31.43
C ARG A 197 -0.87 5.49 32.00
N ASN A 198 -0.66 6.81 32.02
CA ASN A 198 0.59 7.48 32.44
C ASN A 198 1.82 6.88 31.74
N LEU A 199 1.76 6.72 30.41
CA LEU A 199 2.87 6.18 29.64
C LEU A 199 4.05 7.17 29.59
N PRO A 200 5.29 6.69 29.41
CA PRO A 200 6.48 7.53 29.35
C PRO A 200 6.36 8.63 28.30
N LYS A 201 6.91 9.78 28.61
CA LYS A 201 7.10 10.90 27.69
C LYS A 201 8.59 11.16 27.51
N GLY A 202 9.00 11.56 26.32
CA GLY A 202 10.36 12.02 26.06
C GLY A 202 10.56 13.48 26.47
N GLU A 203 11.79 13.93 26.36
CA GLU A 203 12.14 15.34 26.51
C GLU A 203 12.15 16.03 25.12
N TRP A 204 11.91 17.33 25.11
CA TRP A 204 12.08 18.09 23.89
C TRP A 204 13.57 18.29 23.58
N LEU A 205 14.01 17.74 22.45
CA LEU A 205 15.42 17.74 22.06
C LEU A 205 15.91 19.05 21.46
N GLY A 206 15.00 20.02 21.28
CA GLY A 206 15.30 21.32 20.71
C GLY A 206 15.28 21.37 19.17
N TRP A 207 15.15 22.57 18.65
CA TRP A 207 15.12 22.83 17.19
C TRP A 207 16.40 22.38 16.49
N GLN A 208 17.54 22.41 17.17
CA GLN A 208 18.82 21.98 16.60
C GLN A 208 18.77 20.51 16.19
N GLU A 209 18.19 19.64 17.05
CA GLU A 209 18.04 18.21 16.72
C GLU A 209 16.99 18.00 15.62
N VAL A 210 15.91 18.77 15.61
CA VAL A 210 14.91 18.70 14.53
C VAL A 210 15.55 19.01 13.17
N PHE A 211 16.35 20.08 13.07
CA PHE A 211 17.04 20.43 11.84
C PHE A 211 18.13 19.40 11.48
N ALA A 212 18.92 18.95 12.45
CA ALA A 212 19.99 17.99 12.22
C ALA A 212 19.43 16.64 11.71
N SER A 213 18.41 16.11 12.40
CA SER A 213 17.74 14.85 11.99
C SER A 213 16.97 14.99 10.68
N GLY A 214 16.37 16.17 10.44
CA GLY A 214 15.70 16.50 9.18
C GLY A 214 16.67 16.51 7.99
N LEU A 215 17.84 17.12 8.13
CA LEU A 215 18.89 17.11 7.12
C LEU A 215 19.46 15.70 6.87
N ASP A 216 19.53 14.88 7.90
CA ASP A 216 19.96 13.48 7.77
C ASP A 216 18.90 12.64 7.03
N ALA A 217 17.61 12.90 7.25
CA ALA A 217 16.51 12.19 6.59
C ALA A 217 16.17 12.74 5.19
N ILE A 218 16.65 13.94 4.81
CA ILE A 218 16.19 14.68 3.63
C ILE A 218 16.35 13.89 2.33
N TRP A 219 17.46 13.17 2.17
CA TRP A 219 17.70 12.39 0.96
C TRP A 219 16.68 11.27 0.75
N GLY A 220 16.24 10.61 1.83
CA GLY A 220 15.14 9.66 1.75
C GLY A 220 13.82 10.35 1.44
N LEU A 221 13.48 11.41 2.19
CA LEU A 221 12.22 12.15 2.03
C LEU A 221 12.11 12.87 0.68
N PHE A 222 13.22 13.25 0.07
CA PHE A 222 13.23 13.90 -1.25
C PHE A 222 12.68 13.00 -2.37
N LEU A 223 12.66 11.68 -2.16
CA LEU A 223 11.99 10.75 -3.07
C LEU A 223 10.51 11.10 -3.25
N ILE A 224 9.83 11.52 -2.18
CA ILE A 224 8.43 11.96 -2.22
C ILE A 224 8.28 13.18 -3.14
N VAL A 225 9.23 14.12 -3.02
CA VAL A 225 9.24 15.34 -3.85
C VAL A 225 9.48 14.99 -5.33
N ILE A 226 10.38 14.05 -5.62
CA ILE A 226 10.62 13.57 -6.98
C ILE A 226 9.35 12.98 -7.59
N ILE A 227 8.67 12.10 -6.86
CA ILE A 227 7.49 11.39 -7.38
C ILE A 227 6.30 12.36 -7.48
N LEU A 228 5.86 12.92 -6.36
CA LEU A 228 4.66 13.74 -6.34
C LEU A 228 4.89 15.10 -7.03
N GLY A 229 6.02 15.75 -6.77
CA GLY A 229 6.39 17.00 -7.43
C GLY A 229 6.60 16.83 -8.93
N GLY A 230 7.20 15.75 -9.37
CA GLY A 230 7.39 15.42 -10.77
C GLY A 230 6.08 15.17 -11.53
N ILE A 231 5.16 14.41 -10.91
CA ILE A 231 3.84 14.10 -11.50
C ILE A 231 2.97 15.38 -11.56
N TYR A 232 2.83 16.09 -10.45
CA TYR A 232 1.95 17.28 -10.39
C TYR A 232 2.54 18.53 -11.02
N GLY A 233 3.87 18.59 -11.12
CA GLY A 233 4.56 19.60 -11.91
C GLY A 233 4.49 19.37 -13.43
N GLY A 234 3.87 18.27 -13.87
CA GLY A 234 3.76 17.91 -15.30
C GLY A 234 5.09 17.52 -15.95
N ILE A 235 6.11 17.21 -15.14
CA ILE A 235 7.45 16.85 -15.62
C ILE A 235 7.51 15.37 -15.99
N PHE A 236 6.84 14.51 -15.20
CA PHE A 236 6.85 13.07 -15.35
C PHE A 236 5.43 12.50 -15.34
N THR A 237 5.23 11.48 -16.16
CA THR A 237 4.13 10.52 -15.98
C THR A 237 4.39 9.67 -14.71
N PRO A 238 3.38 9.03 -14.13
CA PRO A 238 3.57 8.13 -12.98
C PRO A 238 4.62 7.04 -13.22
N THR A 239 4.70 6.51 -14.44
CA THR A 239 5.68 5.48 -14.82
C THR A 239 7.10 6.04 -14.87
N GLU A 240 7.29 7.22 -15.47
CA GLU A 240 8.59 7.90 -15.50
C GLU A 240 9.03 8.32 -14.10
N ALA A 241 8.12 8.86 -13.29
CA ALA A 241 8.40 9.20 -11.89
C ALA A 241 8.86 7.97 -11.09
N ALA A 242 8.23 6.81 -11.29
CA ALA A 242 8.62 5.55 -10.65
C ALA A 242 10.02 5.09 -11.09
N ALA A 243 10.34 5.20 -12.39
CA ALA A 243 11.67 4.86 -12.92
C ALA A 243 12.77 5.77 -12.35
N VAL A 244 12.54 7.08 -12.33
CA VAL A 244 13.46 8.06 -11.73
C VAL A 244 13.62 7.79 -10.24
N ALA A 245 12.53 7.47 -9.55
CA ALA A 245 12.53 7.11 -8.14
C ALA A 245 13.39 5.87 -7.85
N ALA A 246 13.33 4.84 -8.69
CA ALA A 246 14.12 3.62 -8.53
C ALA A 246 15.63 3.90 -8.66
N VAL A 247 16.01 4.70 -9.66
CA VAL A 247 17.42 5.11 -9.85
C VAL A 247 17.88 5.98 -8.67
N TYR A 248 17.09 6.95 -8.28
CA TYR A 248 17.39 7.82 -7.14
C TYR A 248 17.54 7.01 -5.84
N ALA A 249 16.62 6.10 -5.57
CA ALA A 249 16.65 5.22 -4.40
C ALA A 249 17.94 4.39 -4.32
N PHE A 250 18.34 3.80 -5.46
CA PHE A 250 19.63 3.08 -5.56
C PHE A 250 20.83 3.98 -5.24
N LEU A 251 20.87 5.20 -5.83
CA LEU A 251 21.97 6.13 -5.59
C LEU A 251 22.05 6.57 -4.13
N VAL A 252 20.92 6.88 -3.53
CA VAL A 252 20.85 7.29 -2.11
C VAL A 252 21.29 6.16 -1.19
N ALA A 253 20.75 4.95 -1.35
CA ALA A 253 21.05 3.81 -0.50
C ALA A 253 22.53 3.39 -0.60
N THR A 254 23.11 3.45 -1.81
CA THR A 254 24.45 2.95 -2.08
C THR A 254 25.55 3.99 -1.84
N PHE A 255 25.35 5.25 -2.28
CA PHE A 255 26.43 6.25 -2.31
C PHE A 255 26.26 7.36 -1.27
N ILE A 256 25.03 7.72 -0.90
CA ILE A 256 24.79 8.79 0.07
C ILE A 256 24.69 8.20 1.48
N TYR A 257 23.74 7.32 1.74
CA TYR A 257 23.55 6.70 3.04
C TYR A 257 24.54 5.56 3.30
N ARG A 258 24.95 4.85 2.25
CA ARG A 258 25.91 3.74 2.30
C ARG A 258 25.45 2.60 3.22
N ASP A 259 24.17 2.35 3.19
CA ASP A 259 23.54 1.30 3.97
C ASP A 259 23.62 -0.06 3.25
N MET A 260 23.97 -0.03 1.95
CA MET A 260 24.15 -1.21 1.09
C MET A 260 25.31 -1.04 0.12
N GLY A 261 25.75 -2.15 -0.47
CA GLY A 261 26.75 -2.14 -1.51
C GLY A 261 28.20 -2.09 -1.02
N PRO A 262 29.17 -1.85 -1.93
CA PRO A 262 30.60 -1.95 -1.63
C PRO A 262 31.12 -0.86 -0.68
N LEU A 263 30.35 0.20 -0.46
CA LEU A 263 30.65 1.29 0.48
C LEU A 263 29.91 1.15 1.79
N ALA A 264 29.13 0.09 1.97
CA ALA A 264 28.42 -0.14 3.22
C ALA A 264 29.41 -0.26 4.40
N THR A 265 29.16 0.51 5.46
CA THR A 265 29.98 0.54 6.66
C THR A 265 29.13 0.09 7.86
N PRO A 266 29.67 -0.78 8.73
CA PRO A 266 29.01 -1.15 9.98
C PRO A 266 28.73 0.10 10.84
N GLU A 267 27.67 0.02 11.65
CA GLU A 267 27.29 1.11 12.56
C GLU A 267 28.47 1.53 13.46
N GLY A 268 28.63 2.84 13.60
CA GLY A 268 29.70 3.42 14.44
C GLY A 268 31.06 3.54 13.75
N GLN A 269 31.21 3.09 12.52
CA GLN A 269 32.44 3.31 11.74
C GLN A 269 32.31 4.51 10.82
N PRO A 270 33.40 5.28 10.59
CA PRO A 270 33.39 6.41 9.67
C PRO A 270 33.17 5.94 8.22
N ASN A 271 32.35 6.67 7.49
CA ASN A 271 32.06 6.38 6.09
C ASN A 271 33.32 6.36 5.24
N ILE A 272 33.49 5.31 4.44
CA ILE A 272 34.61 5.20 3.49
C ILE A 272 34.37 6.18 2.33
N PRO A 273 35.24 7.17 2.09
CA PRO A 273 35.05 8.09 0.99
C PRO A 273 35.20 7.40 -0.38
N ILE A 274 34.40 7.81 -1.37
CA ILE A 274 34.34 7.16 -2.71
C ILE A 274 35.71 7.13 -3.39
N TRP A 275 36.53 8.17 -3.21
CA TRP A 275 37.89 8.23 -3.80
C TRP A 275 38.83 7.16 -3.27
N ARG A 276 38.57 6.55 -2.10
CA ARG A 276 39.35 5.40 -1.58
C ARG A 276 38.93 4.07 -2.22
N LYS A 277 37.69 4.01 -2.79
CA LYS A 277 37.18 2.84 -3.50
C LYS A 277 36.47 3.27 -4.80
N PRO A 278 37.18 3.84 -5.80
CA PRO A 278 36.55 4.33 -7.03
C PRO A 278 35.86 3.21 -7.82
N GLN A 279 36.32 1.97 -7.68
CA GLN A 279 35.68 0.79 -8.27
C GLN A 279 34.26 0.54 -7.72
N ALA A 280 33.91 1.14 -6.59
CA ALA A 280 32.56 1.01 -6.01
C ALA A 280 31.47 1.54 -6.95
N LEU A 281 31.78 2.51 -7.84
CA LEU A 281 30.84 3.02 -8.84
C LEU A 281 30.37 1.92 -9.81
N LEU A 282 31.24 0.99 -10.16
CA LEU A 282 30.89 -0.12 -11.05
C LEU A 282 30.48 -1.38 -10.29
N THR A 283 31.18 -1.70 -9.20
CA THR A 283 30.89 -2.90 -8.41
C THR A 283 29.58 -2.81 -7.63
N ALA A 284 29.05 -1.61 -7.38
CA ALA A 284 27.75 -1.41 -6.75
C ALA A 284 26.61 -2.11 -7.52
N PHE A 285 26.65 -2.11 -8.86
CA PHE A 285 25.60 -2.72 -9.69
C PHE A 285 25.59 -4.25 -9.61
N VAL A 286 26.73 -4.85 -9.37
CA VAL A 286 26.89 -6.32 -9.28
C VAL A 286 27.06 -6.81 -7.84
N HIS A 287 27.01 -5.90 -6.86
CA HIS A 287 27.14 -6.26 -5.46
C HIS A 287 25.99 -7.17 -5.00
N ARG A 288 26.26 -8.02 -4.02
CA ARG A 288 25.29 -8.99 -3.49
C ARG A 288 24.00 -8.30 -3.06
N ASP A 289 24.10 -7.22 -2.29
CA ASP A 289 22.92 -6.49 -1.77
C ASP A 289 22.05 -5.95 -2.90
N THR A 290 22.66 -5.39 -3.95
CA THR A 290 21.95 -4.90 -5.14
C THR A 290 21.27 -6.04 -5.88
N ARG A 291 21.96 -7.16 -6.03
CA ARG A 291 21.41 -8.36 -6.69
C ARG A 291 20.25 -8.95 -5.88
N ASP A 292 20.37 -8.99 -4.55
CA ASP A 292 19.33 -9.50 -3.67
C ASP A 292 18.09 -8.58 -3.70
N ALA A 293 18.28 -7.25 -3.70
CA ALA A 293 17.20 -6.28 -3.86
C ALA A 293 16.49 -6.41 -5.22
N LEU A 294 17.25 -6.53 -6.31
CA LEU A 294 16.74 -6.76 -7.67
C LEU A 294 15.96 -8.08 -7.75
N PHE A 295 16.48 -9.15 -7.16
CA PHE A 295 15.86 -10.46 -7.17
C PHE A 295 14.53 -10.45 -6.41
N GLN A 296 14.48 -9.85 -5.22
CA GLN A 296 13.26 -9.72 -4.42
C GLN A 296 12.23 -8.84 -5.13
N ALA A 297 12.64 -7.69 -5.66
CA ALA A 297 11.78 -6.80 -6.44
C ALA A 297 11.23 -7.51 -7.68
N GLY A 298 12.07 -8.25 -8.41
CA GLY A 298 11.68 -9.02 -9.58
C GLY A 298 10.67 -10.12 -9.25
N LYS A 299 10.90 -10.87 -8.17
CA LYS A 299 9.97 -11.91 -7.71
C LYS A 299 8.59 -11.36 -7.38
N LEU A 300 8.53 -10.24 -6.65
CA LEU A 300 7.27 -9.59 -6.29
C LEU A 300 6.58 -9.02 -7.54
N THR A 301 7.34 -8.37 -8.42
CA THR A 301 6.84 -7.85 -9.70
C THR A 301 6.19 -8.95 -10.55
N ILE A 302 6.88 -10.08 -10.75
CA ILE A 302 6.35 -11.21 -11.53
C ILE A 302 5.05 -11.71 -10.93
N THR A 303 5.01 -11.87 -9.61
CA THR A 303 3.79 -12.33 -8.92
C THR A 303 2.61 -11.38 -9.14
N LEU A 304 2.81 -10.07 -8.93
CA LEU A 304 1.75 -9.09 -9.10
C LEU A 304 1.32 -8.94 -10.57
N MET A 305 2.28 -8.86 -11.49
CA MET A 305 1.97 -8.74 -12.92
C MET A 305 1.18 -9.95 -13.42
N PHE A 306 1.52 -11.15 -12.96
CA PHE A 306 0.81 -12.36 -13.34
C PHE A 306 -0.62 -12.41 -12.77
N ILE A 307 -0.83 -11.92 -11.54
CA ILE A 307 -2.19 -11.76 -10.97
C ILE A 307 -3.00 -10.77 -11.80
N ILE A 308 -2.44 -9.59 -12.09
CA ILE A 308 -3.11 -8.54 -12.86
C ILE A 308 -3.47 -9.03 -14.26
N ALA A 309 -2.56 -9.68 -14.96
CA ALA A 309 -2.81 -10.21 -16.29
C ALA A 309 -4.01 -11.17 -16.33
N ASN A 310 -4.08 -12.10 -15.37
CA ASN A 310 -5.20 -13.05 -15.29
C ASN A 310 -6.52 -12.39 -14.87
N ALA A 311 -6.45 -11.37 -14.02
CA ALA A 311 -7.65 -10.62 -13.64
C ALA A 311 -8.19 -9.71 -14.76
N LEU A 312 -7.33 -9.25 -15.68
CA LEU A 312 -7.78 -8.54 -16.88
C LEU A 312 -8.54 -9.47 -17.84
N ILE A 313 -8.18 -10.78 -17.87
CA ILE A 313 -9.02 -11.78 -18.59
C ILE A 313 -10.39 -11.88 -17.91
N LEU A 314 -10.43 -11.97 -16.59
CA LEU A 314 -11.68 -11.99 -15.84
C LEU A 314 -12.52 -10.73 -16.13
N LYS A 315 -11.90 -9.53 -16.12
CA LYS A 315 -12.56 -8.27 -16.50
C LYS A 315 -13.22 -8.37 -17.88
N HIS A 316 -12.53 -8.95 -18.85
CA HIS A 316 -13.06 -9.15 -20.21
C HIS A 316 -14.30 -10.07 -20.18
N VAL A 317 -14.23 -11.23 -19.51
CA VAL A 317 -15.38 -12.13 -19.35
C VAL A 317 -16.57 -11.42 -18.70
N LEU A 318 -16.35 -10.71 -17.61
CA LEU A 318 -17.39 -9.99 -16.87
C LEU A 318 -18.07 -8.92 -17.75
N THR A 319 -17.28 -8.26 -18.59
CA THR A 319 -17.77 -7.18 -19.48
C THR A 319 -18.57 -7.77 -20.65
N ASP A 320 -18.08 -8.81 -21.29
CA ASP A 320 -18.74 -9.46 -22.43
C ASP A 320 -20.10 -10.05 -22.02
N GLU A 321 -20.16 -10.66 -20.84
CA GLU A 321 -21.40 -11.21 -20.28
C GLU A 321 -22.31 -10.16 -19.63
N GLN A 322 -21.94 -8.87 -19.66
CA GLN A 322 -22.68 -7.75 -19.06
C GLN A 322 -23.07 -7.99 -17.58
N ILE A 323 -22.24 -8.73 -16.85
CA ILE A 323 -22.50 -9.14 -15.47
C ILE A 323 -22.67 -7.94 -14.51
N PRO A 324 -21.80 -6.91 -14.56
CA PRO A 324 -21.95 -5.75 -13.70
C PRO A 324 -23.29 -5.03 -13.91
N GLN A 325 -23.74 -4.89 -15.16
CA GLN A 325 -25.01 -4.24 -15.53
C GLN A 325 -26.21 -5.03 -15.02
N GLN A 326 -26.17 -6.37 -15.11
CA GLN A 326 -27.23 -7.23 -14.58
C GLN A 326 -27.33 -7.14 -13.04
N ILE A 327 -26.18 -7.07 -12.36
CA ILE A 327 -26.13 -6.89 -10.90
C ILE A 327 -26.66 -5.51 -10.53
N ALA A 328 -26.21 -4.44 -11.22
CA ALA A 328 -26.65 -3.08 -10.95
C ALA A 328 -28.18 -2.93 -11.12
N SER A 329 -28.74 -3.43 -12.23
CA SER A 329 -30.19 -3.40 -12.48
C SER A 329 -30.98 -4.18 -11.44
N SER A 330 -30.47 -5.34 -11.01
CA SER A 330 -31.07 -6.14 -9.94
C SER A 330 -31.06 -5.42 -8.59
N MET A 331 -29.97 -4.74 -8.26
CA MET A 331 -29.84 -3.94 -7.04
C MET A 331 -30.79 -2.74 -7.05
N LEU A 332 -30.85 -2.01 -8.17
CA LEU A 332 -31.75 -0.87 -8.32
C LEU A 332 -33.23 -1.30 -8.24
N SER A 333 -33.60 -2.41 -8.87
CA SER A 333 -34.95 -2.96 -8.81
C SER A 333 -35.34 -3.43 -7.40
N ALA A 334 -34.36 -3.88 -6.60
CA ALA A 334 -34.54 -4.22 -5.18
C ALA A 334 -34.57 -2.99 -4.25
N GLY A 335 -34.42 -1.77 -4.79
CA GLY A 335 -34.40 -0.52 -4.02
C GLY A 335 -33.07 -0.21 -3.34
N PHE A 336 -31.97 -0.87 -3.75
CA PHE A 336 -30.63 -0.58 -3.22
C PHE A 336 -30.05 0.67 -3.90
N GLY A 337 -29.88 1.73 -3.11
CA GLY A 337 -29.20 2.94 -3.55
C GLY A 337 -27.68 2.89 -3.31
N PRO A 338 -26.94 4.00 -3.63
CA PRO A 338 -25.48 4.09 -3.49
C PRO A 338 -24.99 3.75 -2.07
N ILE A 339 -25.70 4.15 -1.03
CA ILE A 339 -25.35 3.90 0.37
C ILE A 339 -25.30 2.39 0.66
N MET A 340 -26.35 1.65 0.26
CA MET A 340 -26.42 0.21 0.51
C MET A 340 -25.39 -0.54 -0.33
N PHE A 341 -25.13 -0.11 -1.56
CA PHE A 341 -24.07 -0.62 -2.38
C PHE A 341 -22.70 -0.51 -1.68
N LEU A 342 -22.36 0.66 -1.13
CA LEU A 342 -21.11 0.87 -0.41
C LEU A 342 -21.01 0.01 0.86
N VAL A 343 -22.13 -0.24 1.56
CA VAL A 343 -22.15 -1.19 2.68
C VAL A 343 -21.77 -2.60 2.21
N VAL A 344 -22.40 -3.08 1.14
CA VAL A 344 -22.14 -4.42 0.59
C VAL A 344 -20.69 -4.55 0.13
N VAL A 345 -20.17 -3.57 -0.61
CA VAL A 345 -18.79 -3.53 -1.06
C VAL A 345 -17.82 -3.56 0.13
N ASN A 346 -18.06 -2.74 1.17
CA ASN A 346 -17.23 -2.74 2.37
C ASN A 346 -17.23 -4.10 3.07
N VAL A 347 -18.36 -4.78 3.18
CA VAL A 347 -18.45 -6.11 3.82
C VAL A 347 -17.66 -7.15 3.00
N ILE A 348 -17.85 -7.18 1.68
CA ILE A 348 -17.12 -8.12 0.79
C ILE A 348 -15.61 -7.90 0.91
N LEU A 349 -15.17 -6.64 0.85
CA LEU A 349 -13.75 -6.30 0.92
C LEU A 349 -13.16 -6.60 2.32
N LEU A 350 -13.88 -6.36 3.40
CA LEU A 350 -13.44 -6.71 4.75
C LEU A 350 -13.25 -8.21 4.91
N ILE A 351 -14.18 -9.01 4.38
CA ILE A 351 -14.06 -10.47 4.41
C ILE A 351 -12.86 -10.92 3.57
N GLY A 352 -12.77 -10.45 2.32
CA GLY A 352 -11.67 -10.83 1.41
C GLY A 352 -10.29 -10.37 1.88
N GLY A 353 -10.19 -9.15 2.41
CA GLY A 353 -8.94 -8.55 2.88
C GLY A 353 -8.31 -9.24 4.09
N GLN A 354 -9.08 -10.06 4.82
CA GLN A 354 -8.54 -10.88 5.91
C GLN A 354 -7.66 -12.02 5.42
N PHE A 355 -7.88 -12.49 4.19
CA PHE A 355 -7.24 -13.68 3.63
C PHE A 355 -6.27 -13.37 2.50
N MET A 356 -6.48 -12.26 1.80
CA MET A 356 -5.79 -11.94 0.55
C MET A 356 -4.93 -10.68 0.68
N GLU A 357 -3.88 -10.65 -0.11
CA GLU A 357 -3.06 -9.45 -0.29
C GLU A 357 -3.89 -8.36 -1.02
N PRO A 358 -3.78 -7.08 -0.62
CA PRO A 358 -4.61 -5.99 -1.13
C PRO A 358 -4.65 -5.87 -2.65
N SER A 359 -3.50 -5.92 -3.32
CA SER A 359 -3.43 -5.77 -4.77
C SER A 359 -4.19 -6.90 -5.49
N GLY A 360 -4.07 -8.13 -4.98
CA GLY A 360 -4.77 -9.30 -5.53
C GLY A 360 -6.29 -9.18 -5.40
N LEU A 361 -6.78 -8.76 -4.24
CA LEU A 361 -8.22 -8.63 -4.02
C LEU A 361 -8.82 -7.45 -4.82
N ILE A 362 -8.13 -6.31 -4.88
CA ILE A 362 -8.59 -5.16 -5.68
C ILE A 362 -8.73 -5.53 -7.15
N VAL A 363 -7.76 -6.25 -7.71
CA VAL A 363 -7.81 -6.65 -9.12
C VAL A 363 -8.99 -7.59 -9.42
N ILE A 364 -9.43 -8.37 -8.45
CA ILE A 364 -10.62 -9.23 -8.58
C ILE A 364 -11.91 -8.42 -8.46
N VAL A 365 -11.99 -7.59 -7.44
CA VAL A 365 -13.24 -6.94 -7.04
C VAL A 365 -13.50 -5.66 -7.82
N ALA A 366 -12.45 -4.88 -8.15
CA ALA A 366 -12.62 -3.60 -8.83
C ALA A 366 -13.33 -3.71 -10.19
N PRO A 367 -12.99 -4.64 -11.09
CA PRO A 367 -13.70 -4.77 -12.38
C PRO A 367 -15.18 -5.11 -12.23
N LEU A 368 -15.57 -5.74 -11.13
CA LEU A 368 -16.97 -6.06 -10.86
C LEU A 368 -17.72 -4.88 -10.27
N VAL A 369 -17.16 -4.22 -9.25
CA VAL A 369 -17.87 -3.17 -8.52
C VAL A 369 -17.80 -1.81 -9.19
N PHE A 370 -16.76 -1.53 -9.97
CA PHE A 370 -16.54 -0.25 -10.62
C PHE A 370 -17.68 0.14 -11.58
N PRO A 371 -18.10 -0.69 -12.54
CA PRO A 371 -19.21 -0.34 -13.45
C PRO A 371 -20.51 -0.09 -12.69
N ILE A 372 -20.80 -0.89 -11.65
CA ILE A 372 -21.99 -0.72 -10.81
C ILE A 372 -21.95 0.63 -10.09
N ALA A 373 -20.79 0.98 -9.52
CA ALA A 373 -20.59 2.27 -8.85
C ALA A 373 -20.79 3.46 -9.78
N MET A 374 -20.34 3.36 -11.06
CA MET A 374 -20.53 4.40 -12.07
C MET A 374 -22.03 4.60 -12.40
N GLU A 375 -22.78 3.53 -12.53
CA GLU A 375 -24.24 3.60 -12.75
C GLU A 375 -24.97 4.23 -11.57
N LEU A 376 -24.47 3.99 -10.34
CA LEU A 376 -25.01 4.58 -9.11
C LEU A 376 -24.51 6.02 -8.85
N GLY A 377 -23.69 6.60 -9.73
CA GLY A 377 -23.17 7.96 -9.63
C GLY A 377 -22.11 8.15 -8.53
N ILE A 378 -21.40 7.08 -8.14
CA ILE A 378 -20.30 7.15 -7.18
C ILE A 378 -19.03 7.57 -7.95
N ASP A 379 -18.30 8.56 -7.40
CA ASP A 379 -17.04 9.01 -7.98
C ASP A 379 -16.00 7.86 -8.03
N PRO A 380 -15.35 7.63 -9.19
CA PRO A 380 -14.42 6.52 -9.39
C PRO A 380 -13.18 6.59 -8.48
N ILE A 381 -12.68 7.79 -8.23
CA ILE A 381 -11.51 8.00 -7.36
C ILE A 381 -11.89 7.76 -5.89
N HIS A 382 -13.07 8.23 -5.50
CA HIS A 382 -13.62 7.98 -4.16
C HIS A 382 -13.80 6.48 -3.88
N LEU A 383 -14.39 5.74 -4.83
CA LEU A 383 -14.50 4.28 -4.73
C LEU A 383 -13.14 3.61 -4.52
N GLY A 384 -12.12 4.04 -5.28
CA GLY A 384 -10.77 3.52 -5.16
C GLY A 384 -10.18 3.73 -3.76
N ILE A 385 -10.37 4.91 -3.18
CA ILE A 385 -9.91 5.19 -1.81
C ILE A 385 -10.67 4.36 -0.78
N ILE A 386 -11.98 4.19 -0.91
CA ILE A 386 -12.75 3.30 -0.03
C ILE A 386 -12.19 1.87 -0.08
N MET A 387 -11.91 1.35 -1.29
CA MET A 387 -11.34 0.02 -1.46
C MET A 387 -9.96 -0.11 -0.80
N VAL A 388 -9.07 0.88 -0.98
CA VAL A 388 -7.73 0.90 -0.37
C VAL A 388 -7.82 0.95 1.17
N VAL A 389 -8.66 1.83 1.73
CA VAL A 389 -8.87 1.94 3.18
C VAL A 389 -9.44 0.65 3.76
N ASN A 390 -10.35 0.02 3.04
CA ASN A 390 -10.92 -1.26 3.47
C ASN A 390 -9.87 -2.37 3.51
N MET A 391 -8.99 -2.41 2.51
CA MET A 391 -7.86 -3.35 2.49
C MET A 391 -6.87 -3.11 3.64
N GLU A 392 -6.65 -1.85 4.00
CA GLU A 392 -5.85 -1.47 5.16
C GLU A 392 -6.38 -2.16 6.44
N ILE A 393 -7.68 -2.10 6.65
CA ILE A 393 -8.35 -2.72 7.80
C ILE A 393 -8.34 -4.24 7.69
N GLY A 394 -8.56 -4.80 6.50
CA GLY A 394 -8.50 -6.23 6.26
C GLY A 394 -7.16 -6.84 6.69
N MET A 395 -6.05 -6.15 6.42
CA MET A 395 -4.70 -6.61 6.78
C MET A 395 -4.44 -6.71 8.30
N ILE A 396 -5.27 -6.09 9.13
CA ILE A 396 -5.17 -6.12 10.60
C ILE A 396 -6.38 -6.77 11.25
N THR A 397 -7.21 -7.43 10.46
CA THR A 397 -8.41 -8.14 10.94
C THR A 397 -8.21 -9.66 10.87
N PRO A 398 -8.47 -10.42 11.96
CA PRO A 398 -8.41 -11.88 11.94
C PRO A 398 -9.41 -12.48 10.93
N PRO A 399 -9.19 -13.71 10.40
CA PRO A 399 -8.31 -14.77 10.94
C PRO A 399 -6.87 -14.72 10.49
N VAL A 400 -6.55 -14.16 9.31
CA VAL A 400 -5.16 -14.10 8.85
C VAL A 400 -4.54 -12.74 9.15
N GLY A 401 -5.02 -11.67 8.49
CA GLY A 401 -4.52 -10.32 8.68
C GLY A 401 -3.02 -10.19 8.45
N LEU A 402 -2.60 -9.95 7.21
CA LEU A 402 -1.17 -10.00 6.82
C LEU A 402 -0.26 -9.19 7.74
N ASN A 403 -0.67 -7.99 8.14
CA ASN A 403 0.12 -7.15 9.05
C ASN A 403 0.17 -7.68 10.49
N LEU A 404 -0.88 -8.37 10.94
CA LEU A 404 -0.85 -9.04 12.25
C LEU A 404 0.21 -10.14 12.26
N PHE A 405 0.29 -10.90 11.16
CA PHE A 405 1.27 -11.97 11.00
C PHE A 405 2.70 -11.41 10.94
N VAL A 406 2.93 -10.37 10.12
CA VAL A 406 4.24 -9.71 10.02
C VAL A 406 4.65 -9.10 11.37
N THR A 407 3.73 -8.40 12.05
CA THR A 407 4.00 -7.81 13.38
C THR A 407 4.29 -8.88 14.43
N SER A 408 3.60 -10.03 14.39
CA SER A 408 3.87 -11.18 15.25
C SER A 408 5.32 -11.65 15.11
N GLY A 409 5.81 -11.75 13.87
CA GLY A 409 7.20 -12.10 13.57
C GLY A 409 8.19 -11.05 14.09
N VAL A 410 7.97 -9.78 13.76
CA VAL A 410 8.85 -8.66 14.18
C VAL A 410 8.88 -8.49 15.69
N ALA A 411 7.72 -8.57 16.34
CA ALA A 411 7.62 -8.47 17.78
C ALA A 411 8.09 -9.74 18.51
N GLY A 412 8.18 -10.90 17.84
CA GLY A 412 8.48 -12.19 18.46
C GLY A 412 7.44 -12.55 19.53
N MET A 413 6.15 -12.51 19.18
CA MET A 413 5.03 -12.81 20.08
C MET A 413 3.88 -13.50 19.33
N PRO A 414 3.06 -14.32 20.01
CA PRO A 414 1.95 -15.00 19.35
C PRO A 414 1.00 -14.03 18.67
N MET A 415 0.54 -14.36 17.46
CA MET A 415 -0.34 -13.54 16.63
C MET A 415 -1.62 -13.10 17.40
N MET A 416 -2.24 -14.00 18.16
CA MET A 416 -3.46 -13.68 18.92
C MET A 416 -3.25 -12.60 19.99
N ARG A 417 -2.02 -12.46 20.53
CA ARG A 417 -1.68 -11.33 21.40
C ARG A 417 -1.59 -10.03 20.63
N VAL A 418 -1.03 -10.05 19.41
CA VAL A 418 -1.00 -8.87 18.51
C VAL A 418 -2.43 -8.46 18.18
N VAL A 419 -3.30 -9.41 17.83
CA VAL A 419 -4.74 -9.14 17.58
C VAL A 419 -5.38 -8.38 18.74
N LYS A 420 -5.26 -8.91 19.97
CA LYS A 420 -5.85 -8.27 21.15
C LYS A 420 -5.27 -6.87 21.39
N ALA A 421 -3.99 -6.70 21.16
CA ALA A 421 -3.30 -5.42 21.32
C ALA A 421 -3.67 -4.40 20.24
N ALA A 422 -4.02 -4.85 19.03
CA ALA A 422 -4.41 -4.03 17.90
C ALA A 422 -5.87 -3.52 18.00
N LEU A 423 -6.76 -4.20 18.73
CA LEU A 423 -8.20 -3.90 18.77
C LEU A 423 -8.56 -2.43 19.05
N PRO A 424 -7.94 -1.73 20.02
CA PRO A 424 -8.29 -0.32 20.27
C PRO A 424 -8.01 0.59 19.09
N PHE A 425 -6.92 0.34 18.37
CA PHE A 425 -6.51 1.10 17.19
C PHE A 425 -7.33 0.69 15.96
N LEU A 426 -7.62 -0.60 15.82
CA LEU A 426 -8.51 -1.13 14.79
C LEU A 426 -9.92 -0.50 14.88
N ALA A 427 -10.46 -0.34 16.09
CA ALA A 427 -11.76 0.33 16.29
C ALA A 427 -11.75 1.77 15.75
N VAL A 428 -10.64 2.50 15.93
CA VAL A 428 -10.47 3.85 15.38
C VAL A 428 -10.40 3.83 13.85
N LEU A 429 -9.72 2.85 13.26
CA LEU A 429 -9.65 2.71 11.80
C LEU A 429 -10.99 2.27 11.21
N PHE A 430 -11.85 1.55 11.93
CA PHE A 430 -13.25 1.31 11.52
C PHE A 430 -14.08 2.59 11.48
N VAL A 431 -13.92 3.47 12.47
CA VAL A 431 -14.53 4.80 12.44
C VAL A 431 -14.01 5.60 11.25
N PHE A 432 -12.72 5.55 10.99
CA PHE A 432 -12.09 6.17 9.83
C PHE A 432 -12.66 5.63 8.50
N LEU A 433 -12.87 4.30 8.36
CA LEU A 433 -13.50 3.70 7.17
C LEU A 433 -14.91 4.26 6.94
N ILE A 434 -15.71 4.37 8.00
CA ILE A 434 -17.06 4.94 7.91
C ILE A 434 -16.99 6.40 7.45
N LEU A 435 -16.08 7.20 8.03
CA LEU A 435 -15.88 8.59 7.62
C LEU A 435 -15.50 8.69 6.14
N VAL A 436 -14.49 7.93 5.70
CA VAL A 436 -14.05 7.95 4.30
C VAL A 436 -15.15 7.47 3.37
N THR A 437 -15.90 6.42 3.74
CA THR A 437 -16.97 5.87 2.90
C THR A 437 -18.09 6.88 2.64
N TYR A 438 -18.50 7.64 3.65
CA TYR A 438 -19.69 8.51 3.56
C TYR A 438 -19.39 10.00 3.48
N VAL A 439 -18.11 10.40 3.47
CA VAL A 439 -17.66 11.77 3.29
C VAL A 439 -16.74 11.89 2.05
N PRO A 440 -17.30 11.92 0.83
CA PRO A 440 -16.54 11.90 -0.42
C PRO A 440 -15.51 13.02 -0.54
N VAL A 441 -15.76 14.17 0.08
CA VAL A 441 -14.87 15.34 0.07
C VAL A 441 -13.46 14.99 0.56
N LEU A 442 -13.32 14.02 1.48
CA LEU A 442 -12.01 13.59 2.00
C LEU A 442 -11.09 13.03 0.91
N SER A 443 -11.63 12.37 -0.09
CA SER A 443 -10.88 11.76 -1.18
C SER A 443 -10.94 12.56 -2.49
N THR A 444 -11.98 13.37 -2.69
CA THR A 444 -12.19 14.06 -3.97
C THR A 444 -11.75 15.52 -3.97
N TRP A 445 -11.65 16.17 -2.80
CA TRP A 445 -11.33 17.60 -2.73
C TRP A 445 -9.98 17.94 -3.33
N LEU A 446 -8.94 17.22 -2.95
CA LEU A 446 -7.57 17.50 -3.42
C LEU A 446 -7.40 17.22 -4.91
N PRO A 447 -7.79 16.05 -5.46
CA PRO A 447 -7.73 15.80 -6.91
C PRO A 447 -8.53 16.82 -7.71
N ASN A 448 -9.74 17.14 -7.28
CA ASN A 448 -10.60 18.11 -8.00
C ASN A 448 -10.06 19.54 -7.98
N THR A 449 -9.36 19.92 -6.91
CA THR A 449 -8.74 21.25 -6.78
C THR A 449 -7.53 21.40 -7.72
N PHE A 450 -6.70 20.35 -7.84
CA PHE A 450 -5.46 20.42 -8.62
C PHE A 450 -5.62 19.99 -10.09
N MET A 451 -6.52 19.06 -10.37
CA MET A 451 -6.68 18.46 -11.70
C MET A 451 -8.07 18.67 -12.32
N GLY A 452 -8.95 19.43 -11.65
CA GLY A 452 -10.34 19.61 -12.03
C GLY A 452 -11.21 18.36 -11.71
N PRO A 453 -12.53 18.41 -11.90
CA PRO A 453 -13.42 17.27 -11.67
C PRO A 453 -13.08 16.12 -12.62
N GLU A 454 -13.32 14.88 -12.19
CA GLU A 454 -13.17 13.69 -13.04
C GLU A 454 -14.24 13.74 -14.14
N LEU A 455 -13.81 13.72 -15.39
CA LEU A 455 -14.72 13.60 -16.52
C LEU A 455 -14.98 12.12 -16.75
N ILE A 456 -16.10 11.61 -16.24
CA ILE A 456 -16.56 10.26 -16.55
C ILE A 456 -17.02 10.29 -18.01
N THR A 457 -16.17 9.86 -18.92
CA THR A 457 -16.60 9.56 -20.30
C THR A 457 -17.48 8.31 -20.21
N LYS A 458 -18.80 8.53 -20.37
CA LYS A 458 -19.79 7.46 -20.49
C LYS A 458 -19.57 6.65 -21.76
#